data_f48ea617ca7a263f93f421a176894393
#
_entry.id   f48ea617ca7a263f93f421a176894393
#
_cell.length_a   1.000
_cell.length_b   1.000
_cell.length_c   1.000
_cell.angle_alpha   90.00
_cell.angle_beta   90.00
_cell.angle_gamma   90.00
#
_symmetry.space_group_name_H-M   'P 1'
#
loop_
_entity.id
_entity.type
_entity.pdbx_description
1 polymer ?
#
loop_
_entity_poly.entity_id
_entity_poly.type
_entity_poly.pdbx_seq_one_letter_code
_entity_poly.pdbx_strand_id
1 'polypeptide(L)'
;EISEVIINAKYEVADTQSFLEELIKLNTGYSEKEDQQNEEFSNYKKELQYREYLALFSSNYFVLNFYPKGRDEPAKEFSLSPLLKVDTIEANTVKNDKTLSQAYNKIVSTYIKNNNMKVINTLVDDINYKVKDMIDTNIKNILQGAVSSIESTKNLKMNLHPDVTLEKIFASSIIYEYREENNNIPENQFGMGYTNLMVIIAKIVDYIELYSEKDINGSVNILCIEEPESFMHPQMQELFIKNISKAIATLLGEKKQLDTFQIIITTHSTHILNSKIQSGNTLNNISYLGRLGGNNIIHNISDKAIVSNGDIDEKTYNMSVT
;
A
#
# COMPACT_ATOMS: atom_id res chain seq x y z
N GLU A 1 15.58 -32.54 4.46
CA GLU A 1 15.24 -31.08 4.51
C GLU A 1 15.45 -30.51 3.12
N ILE A 2 14.41 -29.85 2.56
CA ILE A 2 14.52 -29.13 1.30
C ILE A 2 15.11 -27.76 1.65
N SER A 3 16.34 -27.49 1.24
CA SER A 3 17.04 -26.24 1.54
C SER A 3 16.72 -25.13 0.55
N GLU A 4 16.28 -25.47 -0.67
CA GLU A 4 16.00 -24.50 -1.74
C GLU A 4 14.90 -25.02 -2.66
N VAL A 5 13.96 -24.15 -3.01
CA VAL A 5 12.94 -24.40 -4.03
C VAL A 5 13.07 -23.32 -5.10
N ILE A 6 13.36 -23.72 -6.33
CA ILE A 6 13.48 -22.81 -7.46
C ILE A 6 12.22 -22.90 -8.31
N ILE A 7 11.56 -21.77 -8.50
CA ILE A 7 10.36 -21.63 -9.32
C ILE A 7 10.60 -20.51 -10.33
N ASN A 8 10.35 -20.80 -11.58
CA ASN A 8 10.38 -19.83 -12.67
C ASN A 8 8.98 -19.27 -12.89
N ALA A 9 8.86 -17.96 -12.81
CA ALA A 9 7.62 -17.26 -13.16
C ALA A 9 7.69 -16.86 -14.64
N LYS A 10 6.66 -17.22 -15.42
CA LYS A 10 6.53 -16.85 -16.82
C LYS A 10 5.21 -16.13 -17.04
N TYR A 11 5.27 -15.01 -17.71
CA TYR A 11 4.11 -14.28 -18.16
C TYR A 11 3.81 -14.71 -19.58
N GLU A 12 2.74 -15.45 -19.77
CA GLU A 12 2.44 -16.19 -21.00
C GLU A 12 1.04 -15.85 -21.50
N VAL A 13 0.85 -16.02 -22.80
CA VAL A 13 -0.48 -15.88 -23.42
C VAL A 13 -1.34 -17.08 -23.04
N ALA A 14 -2.48 -16.83 -22.40
CA ALA A 14 -3.42 -17.86 -21.98
C ALA A 14 -4.16 -18.52 -23.16
N ASP A 15 -4.56 -17.69 -24.13
CA ASP A 15 -5.25 -18.12 -25.36
C ASP A 15 -4.54 -17.49 -26.56
N THR A 16 -3.64 -18.28 -27.15
CA THR A 16 -2.83 -17.84 -28.28
C THR A 16 -3.67 -17.54 -29.51
N GLN A 17 -4.77 -18.25 -29.72
CA GLN A 17 -5.59 -18.07 -30.92
C GLN A 17 -6.35 -16.73 -30.84
N SER A 18 -7.04 -16.47 -29.74
CA SER A 18 -7.75 -15.21 -29.54
C SER A 18 -6.81 -14.01 -29.54
N PHE A 19 -5.63 -14.14 -28.94
CA PHE A 19 -4.61 -13.09 -28.96
C PHE A 19 -4.12 -12.79 -30.38
N LEU A 20 -3.84 -13.80 -31.20
CA LEU A 20 -3.42 -13.64 -32.59
C LEU A 20 -4.51 -13.02 -33.47
N GLU A 21 -5.78 -13.40 -33.25
CA GLU A 21 -6.90 -12.81 -33.97
C GLU A 21 -7.02 -11.30 -33.69
N GLU A 22 -6.87 -10.87 -32.43
CA GLU A 22 -6.89 -9.45 -32.10
C GLU A 22 -5.66 -8.70 -32.64
N LEU A 23 -4.50 -9.33 -32.59
CA LEU A 23 -3.25 -8.78 -33.17
C LEU A 23 -3.38 -8.56 -34.68
N ILE A 24 -3.98 -9.52 -35.39
CA ILE A 24 -4.23 -9.44 -36.84
C ILE A 24 -5.24 -8.33 -37.15
N LYS A 25 -6.34 -8.23 -36.39
CA LYS A 25 -7.32 -7.16 -36.56
C LYS A 25 -6.69 -5.78 -36.37
N LEU A 26 -5.86 -5.62 -35.37
CA LEU A 26 -5.15 -4.39 -35.08
C LEU A 26 -4.21 -4.03 -36.25
N ASN A 27 -3.45 -4.96 -36.76
CA ASN A 27 -2.56 -4.75 -37.90
C ASN A 27 -3.31 -4.40 -39.16
N THR A 28 -4.38 -5.14 -39.51
CA THR A 28 -5.19 -4.89 -40.70
C THR A 28 -5.87 -3.53 -40.65
N GLY A 29 -6.40 -3.16 -39.49
CA GLY A 29 -7.06 -1.85 -39.28
C GLY A 29 -6.16 -0.65 -39.54
N TYR A 30 -4.85 -0.79 -39.35
CA TYR A 30 -3.87 0.26 -39.62
C TYR A 30 -3.28 0.17 -41.03
N SER A 31 -3.16 -1.02 -41.63
CA SER A 31 -2.62 -1.20 -42.99
C SER A 31 -3.54 -0.67 -44.09
N GLU A 32 -4.84 -0.77 -43.92
CA GLU A 32 -5.83 -0.30 -44.89
C GLU A 32 -5.96 1.23 -45.01
N LYS A 33 -5.28 1.98 -44.13
CA LYS A 33 -5.38 3.45 -44.01
C LYS A 33 -4.08 4.19 -44.29
N GLU A 34 -3.15 3.60 -45.05
CA GLU A 34 -2.00 4.34 -45.59
C GLU A 34 -2.43 5.33 -46.68
N ASP A 35 -3.15 6.38 -46.29
CA ASP A 35 -3.31 7.56 -47.12
C ASP A 35 -2.06 8.45 -47.02
N GLN A 36 -1.50 8.74 -48.18
CA GLN A 36 -0.22 9.46 -48.40
C GLN A 36 -0.25 10.97 -48.06
N GLN A 37 -1.05 11.41 -47.11
CA GLN A 37 -1.30 12.84 -46.91
C GLN A 37 -0.87 13.40 -45.58
N ASN A 38 0.30 13.42 -45.21
CA ASN A 38 0.87 14.25 -44.15
C ASN A 38 1.70 13.43 -43.12
N GLU A 39 2.96 13.80 -42.96
CA GLU A 39 3.91 13.13 -42.06
C GLU A 39 3.46 13.19 -40.58
N GLU A 40 2.85 14.28 -40.16
CA GLU A 40 2.29 14.44 -38.82
C GLU A 40 1.14 13.44 -38.55
N PHE A 41 0.27 13.25 -39.55
CA PHE A 41 -0.83 12.30 -39.44
C PHE A 41 -0.35 10.84 -39.43
N SER A 42 0.70 10.53 -40.17
CA SER A 42 1.37 9.21 -40.16
C SER A 42 1.98 8.91 -38.80
N ASN A 43 2.66 9.88 -38.19
CA ASN A 43 3.25 9.75 -36.87
C ASN A 43 2.19 9.56 -35.78
N TYR A 44 1.09 10.30 -35.84
CA TYR A 44 -0.04 10.14 -34.93
C TYR A 44 -0.69 8.75 -35.02
N LYS A 45 -0.86 8.19 -36.24
CA LYS A 45 -1.35 6.82 -36.43
C LYS A 45 -0.41 5.77 -35.82
N LYS A 46 0.91 5.95 -35.98
CA LYS A 46 1.89 5.05 -35.36
C LYS A 46 1.85 5.08 -33.84
N GLU A 47 1.66 6.27 -33.25
CA GLU A 47 1.47 6.41 -31.81
C GLU A 47 0.20 5.72 -31.31
N LEU A 48 -0.93 5.88 -32.04
CA LEU A 48 -2.18 5.20 -31.71
C LEU A 48 -2.01 3.69 -31.79
N GLN A 49 -1.44 3.18 -32.88
CA GLN A 49 -1.16 1.75 -33.05
C GLN A 49 -0.30 1.22 -31.90
N TYR A 50 0.75 1.94 -31.54
CA TYR A 50 1.62 1.57 -30.44
C TYR A 50 0.87 1.51 -29.08
N ARG A 51 -0.01 2.47 -28.81
CA ARG A 51 -0.86 2.45 -27.60
C ARG A 51 -1.82 1.27 -27.58
N GLU A 52 -2.42 0.93 -28.74
CA GLU A 52 -3.30 -0.23 -28.85
C GLU A 52 -2.52 -1.54 -28.69
N TYR A 53 -1.29 -1.65 -29.20
CA TYR A 53 -0.39 -2.75 -28.91
C TYR A 53 -0.11 -2.88 -27.41
N LEU A 54 0.26 -1.78 -26.75
CA LEU A 54 0.51 -1.81 -25.30
C LEU A 54 -0.75 -2.23 -24.51
N ALA A 55 -1.93 -1.77 -24.93
CA ALA A 55 -3.19 -2.17 -24.31
C ALA A 55 -3.46 -3.67 -24.50
N LEU A 56 -3.13 -4.22 -25.64
CA LEU A 56 -3.25 -5.65 -25.89
C LEU A 56 -2.35 -6.48 -24.98
N PHE A 57 -1.11 -6.05 -24.76
CA PHE A 57 -0.16 -6.69 -23.84
C PHE A 57 -0.53 -6.53 -22.36
N SER A 58 -1.29 -5.52 -22.01
CA SER A 58 -1.82 -5.32 -20.63
C SER A 58 -3.19 -5.96 -20.41
N SER A 59 -3.75 -6.64 -21.42
CA SER A 59 -5.09 -7.23 -21.40
C SER A 59 -5.13 -8.61 -20.71
N ASN A 60 -6.36 -9.13 -20.55
CA ASN A 60 -6.63 -10.44 -19.95
C ASN A 60 -6.11 -11.65 -20.76
N TYR A 61 -5.41 -11.43 -21.86
CA TYR A 61 -4.80 -12.51 -22.64
C TYR A 61 -3.57 -13.12 -21.98
N PHE A 62 -2.99 -12.45 -21.00
CA PHE A 62 -1.77 -12.91 -20.34
C PHE A 62 -2.07 -13.46 -18.96
N VAL A 63 -1.39 -14.55 -18.62
CA VAL A 63 -1.43 -15.17 -17.30
C VAL A 63 -0.02 -15.38 -16.77
N LEU A 64 0.12 -15.25 -15.46
CA LEU A 64 1.36 -15.55 -14.76
C LEU A 64 1.36 -17.02 -14.34
N ASN A 65 2.20 -17.82 -14.95
CA ASN A 65 2.39 -19.22 -14.63
C ASN A 65 3.69 -19.46 -13.88
N PHE A 66 3.67 -20.44 -12.98
CA PHE A 66 4.82 -20.80 -12.15
C PHE A 66 5.29 -22.21 -12.47
N TYR A 67 6.55 -22.35 -12.85
CA TYR A 67 7.16 -23.60 -13.26
C TYR A 67 8.23 -24.03 -12.25
N PRO A 68 8.06 -25.17 -11.56
CA PRO A 68 9.13 -25.74 -10.76
C PRO A 68 10.34 -26.04 -11.64
N LYS A 69 11.54 -25.82 -11.12
CA LYS A 69 12.79 -26.09 -11.86
C LYS A 69 12.80 -27.51 -12.41
N GLY A 70 13.04 -27.64 -13.74
CA GLY A 70 13.07 -28.92 -14.42
C GLY A 70 11.73 -29.53 -14.77
N ARG A 71 10.64 -28.77 -14.69
CA ARG A 71 9.30 -29.16 -15.18
C ARG A 71 8.83 -28.20 -16.27
N ASP A 72 8.21 -28.76 -17.30
CA ASP A 72 7.63 -27.99 -18.42
C ASP A 72 6.15 -27.66 -18.19
N GLU A 73 5.52 -28.28 -17.19
CA GLU A 73 4.13 -28.00 -16.82
C GLU A 73 4.07 -27.02 -15.63
N PRO A 74 3.14 -26.05 -15.69
CA PRO A 74 2.94 -25.11 -14.59
C PRO A 74 2.39 -25.81 -13.35
N ALA A 75 2.76 -25.31 -12.17
CA ALA A 75 2.24 -25.79 -10.90
C ALA A 75 0.77 -25.35 -10.75
N LYS A 76 -0.16 -26.30 -10.65
CA LYS A 76 -1.62 -26.04 -10.65
C LYS A 76 -2.11 -25.30 -9.39
N GLU A 77 -1.44 -25.44 -8.26
CA GLU A 77 -1.88 -24.93 -6.95
C GLU A 77 -0.85 -23.99 -6.30
N PHE A 78 0.14 -23.52 -7.06
CA PHE A 78 1.14 -22.61 -6.53
C PHE A 78 0.64 -21.18 -6.54
N SER A 79 0.76 -20.48 -5.39
CA SER A 79 0.52 -19.05 -5.26
C SER A 79 1.66 -18.38 -4.51
N LEU A 80 2.07 -17.20 -4.96
CA LEU A 80 3.05 -16.37 -4.24
C LEU A 80 2.46 -15.65 -3.03
N SER A 81 1.16 -15.42 -3.04
CA SER A 81 0.48 -14.62 -2.01
C SER A 81 0.72 -15.08 -0.56
N PRO A 82 0.79 -16.40 -0.25
CA PRO A 82 1.13 -16.82 1.10
C PRO A 82 2.60 -16.62 1.49
N LEU A 83 3.51 -16.58 0.49
CA LEU A 83 4.95 -16.51 0.69
C LEU A 83 5.50 -15.08 0.62
N LEU A 84 4.82 -14.21 -0.13
CA LEU A 84 5.26 -12.85 -0.39
C LEU A 84 4.11 -11.89 -0.08
N LYS A 85 4.32 -11.03 0.90
CA LYS A 85 3.39 -9.98 1.28
C LYS A 85 4.00 -8.64 0.91
N VAL A 86 3.33 -7.94 0.00
CA VAL A 86 3.78 -6.61 -0.46
C VAL A 86 2.68 -5.62 -0.17
N ASP A 87 3.03 -4.51 0.44
CA ASP A 87 2.13 -3.36 0.60
C ASP A 87 2.87 -2.07 0.27
N THR A 88 2.11 -1.05 -0.13
CA THR A 88 2.66 0.24 -0.55
C THR A 88 2.02 1.38 0.20
N ILE A 89 2.85 2.20 0.80
CA ILE A 89 2.45 3.50 1.34
C ILE A 89 2.70 4.54 0.27
N GLU A 90 1.63 4.95 -0.41
CA GLU A 90 1.71 5.92 -1.51
C GLU A 90 2.18 7.29 -1.03
N ALA A 91 2.86 8.02 -1.93
CA ALA A 91 3.14 9.43 -1.77
C ALA A 91 1.84 10.22 -1.50
N ASN A 92 1.97 11.33 -0.76
CA ASN A 92 0.86 12.25 -0.59
C ASN A 92 -0.38 11.65 0.13
N THR A 93 -0.14 10.95 1.22
CA THR A 93 -1.19 10.27 2.01
C THR A 93 -2.11 11.20 2.78
N VAL A 94 -1.71 12.46 2.98
CA VAL A 94 -2.51 13.48 3.68
C VAL A 94 -3.57 14.04 2.73
N LYS A 95 -4.82 13.60 2.89
CA LYS A 95 -5.94 13.98 2.00
C LYS A 95 -6.88 15.01 2.61
N ASN A 96 -6.99 15.07 3.92
CA ASN A 96 -7.89 15.96 4.65
C ASN A 96 -7.49 16.09 6.12
N ASP A 97 -8.17 16.97 6.85
CA ASP A 97 -7.92 17.27 8.26
C ASP A 97 -8.18 16.10 9.24
N LYS A 98 -8.75 15.00 8.75
CA LYS A 98 -9.07 13.79 9.55
C LYS A 98 -8.27 12.56 9.09
N THR A 99 -7.26 12.75 8.27
CA THR A 99 -6.48 11.63 7.70
C THR A 99 -5.79 10.81 8.79
N LEU A 100 -5.26 11.49 9.81
CA LEU A 100 -4.59 10.86 10.93
C LEU A 100 -5.57 10.09 11.83
N SER A 101 -6.69 10.72 12.19
CA SER A 101 -7.77 10.05 12.94
C SER A 101 -8.27 8.80 12.21
N GLN A 102 -8.44 8.85 10.91
CA GLN A 102 -8.86 7.70 10.10
C GLN A 102 -7.83 6.57 10.13
N ALA A 103 -6.54 6.90 10.02
CA ALA A 103 -5.45 5.92 10.09
C ALA A 103 -5.41 5.22 11.45
N TYR A 104 -5.48 5.98 12.55
CA TYR A 104 -5.49 5.40 13.90
C TYR A 104 -6.76 4.61 14.21
N ASN A 105 -7.92 5.07 13.75
CA ASN A 105 -9.17 4.32 13.90
C ASN A 105 -9.07 2.94 13.25
N LYS A 106 -8.43 2.86 12.09
CA LYS A 106 -8.19 1.60 11.40
C LYS A 106 -7.28 0.68 12.21
N ILE A 107 -6.19 1.19 12.78
CA ILE A 107 -5.29 0.43 13.65
C ILE A 107 -6.05 -0.14 14.85
N VAL A 108 -6.80 0.70 15.55
CA VAL A 108 -7.57 0.29 16.73
C VAL A 108 -8.58 -0.79 16.36
N SER A 109 -9.30 -0.64 15.24
CA SER A 109 -10.26 -1.64 14.79
C SER A 109 -9.58 -2.96 14.43
N THR A 110 -8.42 -2.93 13.75
CA THR A 110 -7.64 -4.12 13.40
C THR A 110 -7.11 -4.82 14.65
N TYR A 111 -6.58 -4.06 15.60
CA TYR A 111 -6.11 -4.59 16.89
C TYR A 111 -7.21 -5.30 17.66
N ILE A 112 -8.39 -4.70 17.75
CA ILE A 112 -9.55 -5.27 18.45
C ILE A 112 -10.01 -6.57 17.77
N LYS A 113 -10.06 -6.61 16.45
CA LYS A 113 -10.41 -7.82 15.69
C LYS A 113 -9.45 -8.97 15.98
N ASN A 114 -8.16 -8.69 15.98
CA ASN A 114 -7.12 -9.70 16.14
C ASN A 114 -7.04 -10.25 17.59
N ASN A 115 -7.38 -9.44 18.58
CA ASN A 115 -7.27 -9.82 19.99
C ASN A 115 -8.56 -10.40 20.60
N ASN A 116 -9.61 -10.61 19.79
CA ASN A 116 -10.84 -11.33 20.15
C ASN A 116 -11.41 -10.90 21.54
N MET A 117 -11.53 -9.59 21.75
CA MET A 117 -11.91 -9.02 23.05
C MET A 117 -13.41 -9.25 23.35
N LYS A 118 -13.73 -10.45 23.88
CA LYS A 118 -15.09 -10.84 24.27
C LYS A 118 -15.77 -9.82 25.18
N VAL A 119 -15.00 -9.19 26.07
CA VAL A 119 -15.51 -8.15 26.99
C VAL A 119 -16.05 -6.95 26.22
N ILE A 120 -15.41 -6.55 25.14
CA ILE A 120 -15.86 -5.39 24.35
C ILE A 120 -17.12 -5.75 23.56
N ASN A 121 -17.24 -6.97 23.06
CA ASN A 121 -18.45 -7.42 22.38
C ASN A 121 -19.67 -7.39 23.30
N THR A 122 -19.53 -7.83 24.58
CA THR A 122 -20.61 -7.75 25.55
C THR A 122 -21.04 -6.31 25.85
N LEU A 123 -20.10 -5.36 25.85
CA LEU A 123 -20.43 -3.93 26.00
C LEU A 123 -21.21 -3.38 24.80
N VAL A 124 -20.86 -3.81 23.58
CA VAL A 124 -21.59 -3.43 22.36
C VAL A 124 -23.00 -4.00 22.38
N ASP A 125 -23.17 -5.25 22.82
CA ASP A 125 -24.49 -5.87 22.97
C ASP A 125 -25.35 -5.12 24.00
N ASP A 126 -24.77 -4.69 25.12
CA ASP A 126 -25.45 -3.87 26.13
C ASP A 126 -25.86 -2.49 25.59
N ILE A 127 -24.98 -1.85 24.81
CA ILE A 127 -25.32 -0.58 24.14
C ILE A 127 -26.48 -0.79 23.16
N ASN A 128 -26.43 -1.83 22.32
CA ASN A 128 -27.50 -2.14 21.38
C ASN A 128 -28.82 -2.39 22.09
N TYR A 129 -28.80 -3.11 23.22
CA TYR A 129 -29.98 -3.35 24.03
C TYR A 129 -30.57 -2.05 24.58
N LYS A 130 -29.74 -1.18 25.17
CA LYS A 130 -30.19 0.12 25.73
C LYS A 130 -30.72 1.05 24.65
N VAL A 131 -30.07 1.11 23.48
CA VAL A 131 -30.54 1.92 22.35
C VAL A 131 -31.86 1.35 21.81
N LYS A 132 -32.02 0.02 21.75
CA LYS A 132 -33.28 -0.60 21.36
C LYS A 132 -34.42 -0.26 22.34
N ASP A 133 -34.17 -0.38 23.63
CA ASP A 133 -35.14 -0.04 24.67
C ASP A 133 -35.57 1.43 24.57
N MET A 134 -34.64 2.35 24.38
CA MET A 134 -34.93 3.77 24.18
C MET A 134 -35.77 4.00 22.89
N ILE A 135 -35.46 3.33 21.79
CA ILE A 135 -36.24 3.43 20.54
C ILE A 135 -37.67 2.87 20.75
N ASP A 136 -37.77 1.68 21.34
CA ASP A 136 -39.06 1.03 21.57
C ASP A 136 -39.96 1.85 22.50
N THR A 137 -39.37 2.48 23.52
CA THR A 137 -40.13 3.29 24.52
C THR A 137 -40.54 4.66 24.00
N ASN A 138 -39.62 5.39 23.30
CA ASN A 138 -39.85 6.81 23.01
C ASN A 138 -40.22 7.10 21.55
N ILE A 139 -39.78 6.28 20.58
CA ILE A 139 -39.81 6.60 19.15
C ILE A 139 -40.81 5.71 18.40
N LYS A 140 -40.82 4.42 18.68
CA LYS A 140 -41.57 3.42 17.94
C LYS A 140 -43.07 3.73 17.88
N ASN A 141 -43.66 4.10 19.00
CA ASN A 141 -45.08 4.40 19.09
C ASN A 141 -45.48 5.65 18.29
N ILE A 142 -44.60 6.66 18.26
CA ILE A 142 -44.80 7.89 17.49
C ILE A 142 -44.74 7.59 15.99
N LEU A 143 -43.73 6.87 15.55
CA LEU A 143 -43.57 6.49 14.14
C LEU A 143 -44.69 5.54 13.69
N GLN A 144 -45.03 4.55 14.51
CA GLN A 144 -46.12 3.63 14.20
C GLN A 144 -47.48 4.37 14.08
N GLY A 145 -47.73 5.33 14.94
CA GLY A 145 -48.90 6.19 14.86
C GLY A 145 -48.95 7.03 13.59
N ALA A 146 -47.84 7.62 13.21
CA ALA A 146 -47.70 8.41 11.98
C ALA A 146 -47.93 7.54 10.72
N VAL A 147 -47.27 6.38 10.64
CA VAL A 147 -47.44 5.45 9.51
C VAL A 147 -48.86 4.93 9.42
N SER A 148 -49.47 4.55 10.54
CA SER A 148 -50.88 4.08 10.59
C SER A 148 -51.89 5.15 10.21
N SER A 149 -51.54 6.42 10.28
CA SER A 149 -52.38 7.53 9.83
C SER A 149 -52.36 7.74 8.32
N ILE A 150 -51.31 7.29 7.65
CA ILE A 150 -51.11 7.42 6.22
C ILE A 150 -51.56 6.16 5.47
N GLU A 151 -51.27 4.97 6.02
CA GLU A 151 -51.61 3.69 5.42
C GLU A 151 -52.88 3.07 6.02
N SER A 152 -53.77 2.65 5.14
CA SER A 152 -55.01 1.91 5.52
C SER A 152 -54.73 0.45 5.94
N THR A 153 -53.51 -0.02 5.86
CA THR A 153 -53.10 -1.39 6.20
C THR A 153 -52.72 -1.52 7.66
N LYS A 154 -53.65 -1.90 8.51
CA LYS A 154 -53.49 -2.10 9.96
C LYS A 154 -52.50 -3.22 10.36
N ASN A 155 -51.86 -3.90 9.43
CA ASN A 155 -51.03 -5.09 9.72
C ASN A 155 -49.52 -4.87 9.61
N LEU A 156 -49.04 -3.72 9.15
CA LEU A 156 -47.60 -3.40 9.10
C LEU A 156 -47.12 -2.92 10.47
N LYS A 157 -46.28 -3.74 11.13
CA LYS A 157 -45.60 -3.39 12.36
C LYS A 157 -44.19 -2.95 12.05
N MET A 158 -43.86 -1.72 12.38
CA MET A 158 -42.48 -1.21 12.26
C MET A 158 -41.60 -1.81 13.37
N ASN A 159 -40.48 -2.36 12.99
CA ASN A 159 -39.46 -2.86 13.91
C ASN A 159 -38.13 -2.17 13.64
N LEU A 160 -37.62 -1.45 14.64
CA LEU A 160 -36.34 -0.70 14.52
C LEU A 160 -35.31 -1.42 15.36
N HIS A 161 -34.21 -1.80 14.72
CA HIS A 161 -33.08 -2.44 15.38
C HIS A 161 -31.85 -1.52 15.32
N PRO A 162 -31.22 -1.24 16.47
CA PRO A 162 -29.92 -0.60 16.46
C PRO A 162 -28.90 -1.54 15.81
N ASP A 163 -27.93 -0.95 15.10
CA ASP A 163 -26.84 -1.67 14.46
C ASP A 163 -25.53 -0.97 14.84
N VAL A 164 -25.26 -0.96 16.16
CA VAL A 164 -24.00 -0.46 16.71
C VAL A 164 -22.98 -1.59 16.69
N THR A 165 -21.86 -1.37 16.00
CA THR A 165 -20.73 -2.29 15.97
C THR A 165 -19.48 -1.58 16.47
N LEU A 166 -18.51 -2.34 16.96
CA LEU A 166 -17.20 -1.78 17.34
C LEU A 166 -16.59 -0.95 16.23
N GLU A 167 -16.68 -1.44 15.00
CA GLU A 167 -16.15 -0.73 13.82
C GLU A 167 -16.81 0.65 13.67
N LYS A 168 -18.12 0.73 13.82
CA LYS A 168 -18.86 2.00 13.75
C LYS A 168 -18.50 2.95 14.91
N ILE A 169 -18.31 2.40 16.12
CA ILE A 169 -17.89 3.21 17.27
C ILE A 169 -16.50 3.80 17.03
N PHE A 170 -15.54 2.98 16.61
CA PHE A 170 -14.16 3.44 16.44
C PHE A 170 -13.93 4.23 15.15
N ALA A 171 -14.71 3.99 14.08
CA ALA A 171 -14.56 4.73 12.83
C ALA A 171 -14.78 6.25 12.96
N SER A 172 -15.46 6.73 14.00
CA SER A 172 -15.81 8.15 14.14
C SER A 172 -15.69 8.71 15.55
N SER A 173 -15.28 7.90 16.54
CA SER A 173 -15.41 8.28 17.97
C SER A 173 -14.07 8.54 18.66
N ILE A 174 -12.93 8.30 18.00
CA ILE A 174 -11.62 8.58 18.58
C ILE A 174 -11.12 9.92 18.04
N ILE A 175 -10.85 10.83 18.95
CA ILE A 175 -10.24 12.13 18.65
C ILE A 175 -8.77 12.03 19.06
N TYR A 176 -7.89 12.41 18.14
CA TYR A 176 -6.46 12.43 18.38
C TYR A 176 -6.02 13.84 18.70
N GLU A 177 -5.36 13.98 19.82
CA GLU A 177 -4.73 15.22 20.26
C GLU A 177 -3.28 14.92 20.61
N TYR A 178 -2.40 15.81 20.25
CA TYR A 178 -1.03 15.75 20.70
C TYR A 178 -0.89 16.63 21.95
N ARG A 179 -0.20 16.12 22.96
CA ARG A 179 0.04 16.89 24.18
C ARG A 179 1.45 17.43 24.19
N GLU A 180 1.57 18.74 24.14
CA GLU A 180 2.85 19.43 24.32
C GLU A 180 2.79 20.17 25.66
N GLU A 181 3.62 19.75 26.61
CA GLU A 181 3.59 20.21 28.00
C GLU A 181 2.18 20.08 28.63
N ASN A 182 1.46 21.19 28.76
CA ASN A 182 0.10 21.25 29.32
C ASN A 182 -0.98 21.58 28.28
N ASN A 183 -0.62 21.71 27.01
CA ASN A 183 -1.55 22.08 25.94
C ASN A 183 -1.89 20.86 25.06
N ASN A 184 -3.16 20.65 24.81
CA ASN A 184 -3.60 19.68 23.82
C ASN A 184 -3.69 20.39 22.45
N ILE A 185 -3.03 19.83 21.46
CA ILE A 185 -3.01 20.32 20.10
C ILE A 185 -3.89 19.39 19.27
N PRO A 186 -5.04 19.85 18.75
CA PRO A 186 -5.92 19.04 17.94
C PRO A 186 -5.29 18.75 16.56
N GLU A 187 -5.72 17.65 15.91
CA GLU A 187 -5.19 17.15 14.65
C GLU A 187 -5.09 18.22 13.55
N ASN A 188 -6.10 19.08 13.43
CA ASN A 188 -6.17 20.11 12.39
C ASN A 188 -5.15 21.26 12.57
N GLN A 189 -4.43 21.29 13.68
CA GLN A 189 -3.34 22.25 13.93
C GLN A 189 -1.96 21.67 13.65
N PHE A 190 -1.85 20.40 13.29
CA PHE A 190 -0.57 19.82 12.91
C PHE A 190 -0.10 20.33 11.55
N GLY A 191 1.19 20.60 11.45
CA GLY A 191 1.82 20.82 10.15
C GLY A 191 1.76 19.56 9.29
N MET A 192 1.52 19.74 7.97
CA MET A 192 1.37 18.62 7.02
C MET A 192 2.52 17.61 7.06
N GLY A 193 3.76 18.05 7.27
CA GLY A 193 4.90 17.15 7.36
C GLY A 193 4.83 16.20 8.55
N TYR A 194 4.43 16.72 9.72
CA TYR A 194 4.23 15.88 10.91
C TYR A 194 3.05 14.92 10.73
N THR A 195 1.96 15.41 10.18
CA THR A 195 0.78 14.56 9.86
C THR A 195 1.18 13.44 8.90
N ASN A 196 1.96 13.73 7.84
CA ASN A 196 2.41 12.72 6.90
C ASN A 196 3.28 11.65 7.59
N LEU A 197 4.24 12.07 8.42
CA LEU A 197 5.05 11.14 9.21
C LEU A 197 4.19 10.21 10.07
N MET A 198 3.22 10.76 10.79
CA MET A 198 2.34 9.98 11.67
C MET A 198 1.44 9.03 10.88
N VAL A 199 0.97 9.45 9.71
CA VAL A 199 0.18 8.58 8.81
C VAL A 199 1.04 7.44 8.26
N ILE A 200 2.30 7.69 7.90
CA ILE A 200 3.23 6.62 7.49
C ILE A 200 3.40 5.61 8.63
N ILE A 201 3.67 6.07 9.85
CA ILE A 201 3.80 5.20 11.03
C ILE A 201 2.50 4.41 11.25
N ALA A 202 1.35 5.07 11.17
CA ALA A 202 0.06 4.43 11.35
C ALA A 202 -0.19 3.31 10.32
N LYS A 203 0.16 3.53 9.05
CA LYS A 203 0.06 2.51 8.01
C LYS A 203 1.04 1.36 8.22
N ILE A 204 2.25 1.62 8.71
CA ILE A 204 3.19 0.57 9.09
C ILE A 204 2.60 -0.30 10.20
N VAL A 205 2.01 0.30 11.22
CA VAL A 205 1.34 -0.43 12.31
C VAL A 205 0.18 -1.26 11.78
N ASP A 206 -0.67 -0.68 10.94
CA ASP A 206 -1.79 -1.39 10.31
C ASP A 206 -1.30 -2.60 9.51
N TYR A 207 -0.23 -2.45 8.72
CA TYR A 207 0.39 -3.57 8.00
C TYR A 207 0.88 -4.68 8.95
N ILE A 208 1.57 -4.30 10.03
CA ILE A 208 2.09 -5.26 11.01
C ILE A 208 0.95 -5.98 11.75
N GLU A 209 -0.11 -5.27 12.11
CA GLU A 209 -1.26 -5.82 12.83
C GLU A 209 -2.22 -6.63 11.93
N LEU A 210 -2.18 -6.41 10.62
CA LEU A 210 -3.03 -7.14 9.67
C LEU A 210 -2.75 -8.64 9.65
N TYR A 211 -1.52 -9.05 9.97
CA TYR A 211 -1.08 -10.43 9.90
C TYR A 211 -0.77 -10.99 11.29
N SER A 212 -1.10 -12.26 11.50
CA SER A 212 -0.68 -12.98 12.69
C SER A 212 0.86 -13.12 12.73
N GLU A 213 1.41 -13.33 13.92
CA GLU A 213 2.84 -13.58 14.10
C GLU A 213 3.34 -14.73 13.21
N LYS A 214 2.60 -15.82 13.14
CA LYS A 214 2.93 -16.97 12.30
C LYS A 214 2.95 -16.61 10.81
N ASP A 215 2.01 -15.79 10.36
CA ASP A 215 1.92 -15.39 8.95
C ASP A 215 3.07 -14.45 8.54
N ILE A 216 3.42 -13.48 9.41
CA ILE A 216 4.55 -12.59 9.17
C ILE A 216 5.87 -13.34 9.17
N ASN A 217 6.11 -14.18 10.17
CA ASN A 217 7.37 -14.92 10.29
C ASN A 217 7.53 -16.02 9.23
N GLY A 218 6.43 -16.50 8.66
CA GLY A 218 6.41 -17.51 7.59
C GLY A 218 6.48 -16.98 6.18
N SER A 219 6.58 -15.67 5.98
CA SER A 219 6.57 -15.02 4.66
C SER A 219 7.65 -13.96 4.53
N VAL A 220 8.02 -13.63 3.29
CA VAL A 220 8.82 -12.44 2.98
C VAL A 220 7.88 -11.24 2.95
N ASN A 221 8.15 -10.25 3.80
CA ASN A 221 7.34 -9.05 3.94
C ASN A 221 8.07 -7.86 3.30
N ILE A 222 7.45 -7.23 2.31
CA ILE A 222 8.00 -6.07 1.62
C ILE A 222 7.04 -4.90 1.81
N LEU A 223 7.55 -3.83 2.40
CA LEU A 223 6.83 -2.58 2.53
C LEU A 223 7.49 -1.52 1.66
N CYS A 224 6.78 -1.05 0.65
CA CYS A 224 7.20 0.05 -0.19
C CYS A 224 6.69 1.36 0.41
N ILE A 225 7.57 2.36 0.55
CA ILE A 225 7.21 3.71 0.99
C ILE A 225 7.60 4.66 -0.12
N GLU A 226 6.61 5.27 -0.75
CA GLU A 226 6.82 6.18 -1.87
C GLU A 226 6.95 7.62 -1.37
N GLU A 227 8.02 8.27 -1.77
CA GLU A 227 8.30 9.69 -1.55
C GLU A 227 7.91 10.19 -0.13
N PRO A 228 8.44 9.57 0.95
CA PRO A 228 8.06 9.92 2.31
C PRO A 228 8.37 11.37 2.66
N GLU A 229 9.27 12.01 1.91
CA GLU A 229 9.64 13.41 2.07
C GLU A 229 8.52 14.41 1.81
N SER A 230 7.43 13.99 1.20
CA SER A 230 6.30 14.86 0.87
C SER A 230 5.86 15.67 2.10
N PHE A 231 5.89 17.00 1.98
CA PHE A 231 5.60 17.98 3.03
C PHE A 231 6.54 17.98 4.25
N MET A 232 7.56 17.11 4.30
CA MET A 232 8.50 17.09 5.44
C MET A 232 9.61 18.11 5.29
N HIS A 233 9.88 18.84 6.37
CA HIS A 233 11.07 19.68 6.45
C HIS A 233 12.35 18.82 6.36
N PRO A 234 13.45 19.30 5.75
CA PRO A 234 14.69 18.54 5.59
C PRO A 234 15.18 17.81 6.84
N GLN A 235 15.19 18.48 8.00
CA GLN A 235 15.57 17.85 9.27
C GLN A 235 14.69 16.66 9.65
N MET A 236 13.40 16.71 9.34
CA MET A 236 12.47 15.61 9.59
C MET A 236 12.73 14.45 8.64
N GLN A 237 13.08 14.73 7.38
CA GLN A 237 13.47 13.70 6.40
C GLN A 237 14.70 12.92 6.87
N GLU A 238 15.70 13.64 7.39
CA GLU A 238 16.92 13.03 7.95
C GLU A 238 16.61 12.16 9.17
N LEU A 239 15.81 12.66 10.11
CA LEU A 239 15.39 11.90 11.29
C LEU A 239 14.55 10.68 10.92
N PHE A 240 13.68 10.79 9.91
CA PHE A 240 12.87 9.69 9.42
C PHE A 240 13.76 8.54 8.95
N ILE A 241 14.67 8.79 8.02
CA ILE A 241 15.49 7.72 7.45
C ILE A 241 16.46 7.11 8.46
N LYS A 242 16.98 7.90 9.40
CA LYS A 242 17.85 7.41 10.49
C LYS A 242 17.13 6.45 11.43
N ASN A 243 15.84 6.68 11.68
CA ASN A 243 15.12 6.00 12.76
C ASN A 243 14.06 5.02 12.27
N ILE A 244 13.71 4.99 10.98
CA ILE A 244 12.61 4.16 10.47
C ILE A 244 12.80 2.67 10.76
N SER A 245 14.00 2.13 10.58
CA SER A 245 14.29 0.72 10.87
C SER A 245 14.15 0.41 12.36
N LYS A 246 14.57 1.32 13.24
CA LYS A 246 14.41 1.18 14.69
C LYS A 246 12.94 1.28 15.10
N ALA A 247 12.19 2.19 14.50
CA ALA A 247 10.74 2.32 14.72
C ALA A 247 10.00 1.04 14.35
N ILE A 248 10.31 0.46 13.19
CA ILE A 248 9.72 -0.81 12.76
C ILE A 248 10.12 -1.97 13.67
N ALA A 249 11.38 -2.06 14.05
CA ALA A 249 11.82 -3.07 15.02
C ALA A 249 11.07 -2.97 16.35
N THR A 250 10.84 -1.74 16.84
CA THR A 250 10.04 -1.50 18.05
C THR A 250 8.58 -1.93 17.88
N LEU A 251 7.98 -1.65 16.71
CA LEU A 251 6.60 -2.03 16.40
C LEU A 251 6.41 -3.54 16.22
N LEU A 252 7.38 -4.22 15.63
CA LEU A 252 7.38 -5.68 15.50
C LEU A 252 7.48 -6.38 16.85
N GLY A 253 8.16 -5.76 17.83
CA GLY A 253 8.36 -6.33 19.16
C GLY A 253 9.22 -7.61 19.14
N GLU A 254 9.15 -8.38 20.23
CA GLU A 254 9.93 -9.61 20.37
C GLU A 254 9.34 -10.80 19.60
N LYS A 255 8.08 -10.71 19.21
CA LYS A 255 7.32 -11.84 18.64
C LYS A 255 7.48 -11.98 17.12
N LYS A 256 7.84 -10.91 16.41
CA LYS A 256 7.90 -10.88 14.95
C LYS A 256 9.35 -10.68 14.49
N GLN A 257 9.77 -11.49 13.51
CA GLN A 257 11.17 -11.49 13.06
C GLN A 257 11.41 -10.34 12.07
N LEU A 258 12.40 -9.50 12.37
CA LEU A 258 12.81 -8.40 11.49
C LEU A 258 13.47 -8.89 10.20
N ASP A 259 14.10 -10.05 10.23
CA ASP A 259 14.88 -10.61 9.11
C ASP A 259 14.01 -10.92 7.87
N THR A 260 12.72 -11.14 8.08
CA THR A 260 11.75 -11.37 7.00
C THR A 260 11.11 -10.08 6.49
N PHE A 261 11.45 -8.91 7.06
CA PHE A 261 10.83 -7.64 6.76
C PHE A 261 11.79 -6.74 5.98
N GLN A 262 11.41 -6.41 4.75
CA GLN A 262 12.19 -5.53 3.87
C GLN A 262 11.43 -4.23 3.62
N ILE A 263 12.17 -3.12 3.64
CA ILE A 263 11.63 -1.79 3.35
C ILE A 263 12.27 -1.27 2.09
N ILE A 264 11.44 -0.88 1.13
CA ILE A 264 11.84 -0.22 -0.11
C ILE A 264 11.34 1.22 -0.04
N ILE A 265 12.25 2.19 -0.10
CA ILE A 265 11.89 3.60 -0.09
C ILE A 265 12.26 4.20 -1.44
N THR A 266 11.28 4.78 -2.13
CA THR A 266 11.53 5.61 -3.32
C THR A 266 11.56 7.07 -2.89
N THR A 267 12.52 7.84 -3.39
CA THR A 267 12.69 9.23 -2.98
C THR A 267 13.37 10.07 -4.07
N HIS A 268 13.00 11.33 -4.13
CA HIS A 268 13.70 12.37 -4.88
C HIS A 268 14.50 13.30 -3.96
N SER A 269 14.52 13.03 -2.65
CA SER A 269 15.20 13.88 -1.65
C SER A 269 16.68 13.57 -1.52
N THR A 270 17.49 14.58 -1.74
CA THR A 270 18.93 14.53 -1.42
C THR A 270 19.20 14.43 0.08
N HIS A 271 18.31 14.93 0.93
CA HIS A 271 18.43 14.85 2.40
C HIS A 271 18.27 13.41 2.89
N ILE A 272 17.28 12.68 2.35
CA ILE A 272 17.10 11.25 2.65
C ILE A 272 18.32 10.46 2.19
N LEU A 273 18.79 10.70 0.96
CA LEU A 273 19.95 10.00 0.40
C LEU A 273 21.22 10.25 1.24
N ASN A 274 21.56 11.51 1.49
CA ASN A 274 22.73 11.87 2.28
C ASN A 274 22.66 11.29 3.70
N SER A 275 21.52 11.40 4.35
CA SER A 275 21.33 10.87 5.69
C SER A 275 21.43 9.35 5.74
N LYS A 276 20.97 8.65 4.70
CA LYS A 276 21.13 7.19 4.57
C LYS A 276 22.59 6.81 4.43
N ILE A 277 23.35 7.50 3.57
CA ILE A 277 24.79 7.29 3.37
C ILE A 277 25.54 7.53 4.69
N GLN A 278 25.33 8.69 5.31
CA GLN A 278 26.02 9.07 6.55
C GLN A 278 25.70 8.13 7.72
N SER A 279 24.44 7.74 7.90
CA SER A 279 24.03 6.87 9.01
C SER A 279 24.54 5.42 8.87
N GLY A 280 24.69 4.92 7.64
CA GLY A 280 25.17 3.58 7.35
C GLY A 280 26.66 3.51 7.03
N ASN A 281 27.32 4.63 6.79
CA ASN A 281 28.67 4.75 6.26
C ASN A 281 28.91 3.82 5.04
N THR A 282 27.91 3.73 4.16
CA THR A 282 27.90 2.83 3.00
C THR A 282 26.93 3.32 1.94
N LEU A 283 27.26 3.06 0.68
CA LEU A 283 26.37 3.23 -0.48
C LEU A 283 25.59 1.96 -0.82
N ASN A 284 25.83 0.87 -0.10
CA ASN A 284 25.11 -0.38 -0.33
C ASN A 284 23.60 -0.22 -0.10
N ASN A 285 22.82 -0.99 -0.86
CA ASN A 285 21.34 -0.96 -0.85
C ASN A 285 20.75 0.36 -1.37
N ILE A 286 21.49 1.09 -2.20
CA ILE A 286 20.99 2.26 -2.91
C ILE A 286 20.96 1.92 -4.40
N SER A 287 19.82 2.18 -5.04
CA SER A 287 19.65 1.99 -6.48
C SER A 287 19.22 3.29 -7.12
N TYR A 288 19.87 3.66 -8.21
CA TYR A 288 19.53 4.84 -8.99
C TYR A 288 18.75 4.41 -10.23
N LEU A 289 17.59 5.01 -10.44
CA LEU A 289 16.79 4.84 -11.64
C LEU A 289 17.16 5.92 -12.65
N GLY A 290 17.73 5.50 -13.77
CA GLY A 290 18.12 6.38 -14.86
C GLY A 290 17.43 6.02 -16.17
N ARG A 291 17.63 6.86 -17.18
CA ARG A 291 17.15 6.62 -18.54
C ARG A 291 18.32 6.73 -19.52
N LEU A 292 18.56 5.67 -20.28
CA LEU A 292 19.60 5.65 -21.32
C LEU A 292 19.03 5.10 -22.62
N GLY A 293 19.17 5.87 -23.72
CA GLY A 293 18.69 5.45 -25.03
C GLY A 293 17.20 5.14 -25.11
N GLY A 294 16.36 5.81 -24.28
CA GLY A 294 14.91 5.59 -24.22
C GLY A 294 14.50 4.47 -23.25
N ASN A 295 15.43 3.66 -22.74
CA ASN A 295 15.16 2.57 -21.79
C ASN A 295 15.39 3.04 -20.35
N ASN A 296 14.55 2.54 -19.44
CA ASN A 296 14.78 2.73 -18.01
C ASN A 296 15.86 1.74 -17.53
N ILE A 297 16.83 2.24 -16.81
CA ILE A 297 17.96 1.45 -16.31
C ILE A 297 18.03 1.62 -14.79
N ILE A 298 18.25 0.50 -14.09
CA ILE A 298 18.51 0.49 -12.66
C ILE A 298 20.00 0.32 -12.43
N HIS A 299 20.63 1.30 -11.82
CA HIS A 299 22.02 1.23 -11.39
C HIS A 299 22.06 0.95 -9.89
N ASN A 300 22.53 -0.22 -9.52
CA ASN A 300 22.81 -0.53 -8.12
C ASN A 300 24.12 0.17 -7.73
N ILE A 301 24.00 1.12 -6.81
CA ILE A 301 25.16 1.81 -6.26
C ILE A 301 25.70 0.92 -5.15
N SER A 302 26.95 0.54 -5.27
CA SER A 302 27.65 -0.18 -4.20
C SER A 302 29.06 0.35 -4.07
N ASP A 303 29.62 0.24 -2.88
CA ASP A 303 30.97 0.70 -2.57
C ASP A 303 32.00 0.10 -3.55
N LYS A 304 31.84 -1.17 -3.90
CA LYS A 304 32.74 -1.85 -4.85
C LYS A 304 32.55 -1.42 -6.30
N ALA A 305 31.32 -1.16 -6.72
CA ALA A 305 31.01 -0.83 -8.11
C ALA A 305 31.55 0.54 -8.51
N ILE A 306 31.44 1.52 -7.63
CA ILE A 306 31.90 2.88 -7.88
C ILE A 306 33.43 2.95 -8.00
N VAL A 307 34.13 2.27 -7.11
CA VAL A 307 35.62 2.24 -7.12
C VAL A 307 36.14 1.41 -8.30
N SER A 308 35.48 0.28 -8.65
CA SER A 308 35.93 -0.60 -9.73
C SER A 308 35.70 -0.03 -11.13
N ASN A 309 34.69 0.80 -11.32
CA ASN A 309 34.37 1.41 -12.62
C ASN A 309 35.19 2.67 -12.91
N GLY A 310 35.95 3.18 -11.92
CA GLY A 310 36.75 4.39 -12.08
C GLY A 310 35.94 5.69 -12.17
N ASP A 311 34.64 5.63 -11.86
CA ASP A 311 33.74 6.78 -11.89
C ASP A 311 34.09 7.81 -10.79
N ILE A 312 34.61 7.30 -9.66
CA ILE A 312 35.11 8.12 -8.54
C ILE A 312 36.38 7.46 -8.02
N ASP A 313 37.43 8.25 -7.81
CA ASP A 313 38.64 7.72 -7.15
C ASP A 313 38.35 7.39 -5.67
N GLU A 314 39.11 6.43 -5.13
CA GLU A 314 38.91 5.92 -3.77
C GLU A 314 39.00 7.02 -2.71
N LYS A 315 39.81 8.06 -2.92
CA LYS A 315 39.97 9.18 -2.01
C LYS A 315 38.71 10.06 -2.01
N THR A 316 38.15 10.36 -3.18
CA THR A 316 36.92 11.13 -3.35
C THR A 316 35.72 10.37 -2.79
N TYR A 317 35.67 9.05 -3.02
CA TYR A 317 34.68 8.17 -2.41
C TYR A 317 34.71 8.25 -0.88
N ASN A 318 35.89 8.05 -0.27
CA ASN A 318 36.03 8.09 1.19
C ASN A 318 35.65 9.46 1.79
N MET A 319 35.88 10.57 1.08
CA MET A 319 35.47 11.90 1.49
C MET A 319 33.93 12.10 1.36
N SER A 320 33.27 11.42 0.47
CA SER A 320 31.82 11.54 0.27
C SER A 320 31.00 10.71 1.27
N VAL A 321 31.62 9.69 1.88
CA VAL A 321 30.96 8.75 2.80
C VAL A 321 31.28 9.07 4.28
N THR A 322 32.32 9.86 4.55
CA THR A 322 32.64 10.36 5.90
C THR A 322 31.92 11.64 6.21
#